data_94d1b995ec3bf39e8bcc9d3cea44cf03
#
_entry.id   94d1b995ec3bf39e8bcc9d3cea44cf03
#
_cell.length_a   1.000
_cell.length_b   1.000
_cell.length_c   1.000
_cell.angle_alpha   90.00
_cell.angle_beta   90.00
_cell.angle_gamma   90.00
#
_symmetry.space_group_name_H-M   'P 1'
#
loop_
_entity.id
_entity.type
_entity.pdbx_description
1 polymer ?
#
loop_
_entity_poly.entity_id
_entity_poly.type
_entity_poly.pdbx_seq_one_letter_code
_entity_poly.pdbx_strand_id
1 'polypeptide(L)'
;MSHVASDLPSDAVADTGQGVGARLLRKEDDRFMRGRGQYVADIRLMGLQDVAFVRSPLAHARIRAVHVPERYRDAVFTAADLTGIKPIRAVSALPGFKISEQPVLATGKVRHVGELVAMCVAPTRAEAEDIAASVTLDLDELPAVYDMRRARDAETALVHEHWGDNVFLESAFEVDIAPAFDAPIKVTREISTARQCMSPLEGRGVVATFDHRLDHLTLYTGAQMPHIVRNGLSDCLGMEQGRIRIVSPDIGGGFGHKGILLPEEVCLAWLTMHKGCAVRWIEDRREHLTASANCREHHYKITVYADRDGRLRGIDCEATVDSGAYSSYPFSACLEAAQVASILPGPYRMPAYRCRTFSVATNKCPILPYRGVARTGVCFALEIMLDAVAVEAGIEPGEVRLRNLVCPDEMPFDNITNKHFDSGDYPQAMRRALAAIDIAAVRARQRTQEPDGRMVGVGLS
;
A
#
# COMPACT_ATOMS: atom_id res chain seq x y z
N MET A 1 25.10 -17.29 -22.32
CA MET A 1 24.10 -17.61 -21.27
C MET A 1 23.97 -19.12 -21.20
N SER A 2 24.81 -19.79 -20.44
CA SER A 2 24.75 -21.22 -20.20
C SER A 2 23.78 -21.51 -19.07
N HIS A 3 22.77 -22.33 -19.36
CA HIS A 3 21.87 -22.87 -18.36
C HIS A 3 22.67 -23.63 -17.29
N VAL A 4 22.76 -23.05 -16.08
CA VAL A 4 23.03 -23.84 -14.89
C VAL A 4 21.69 -24.47 -14.50
N ALA A 5 21.41 -25.65 -15.01
CA ALA A 5 20.38 -26.50 -14.44
C ALA A 5 20.86 -26.90 -13.06
N SER A 6 20.22 -26.36 -12.01
CA SER A 6 20.50 -26.73 -10.64
C SER A 6 19.97 -28.16 -10.40
N ASP A 7 20.87 -29.12 -10.24
CA ASP A 7 20.57 -30.36 -9.54
C ASP A 7 20.35 -30.06 -8.03
N LEU A 8 19.27 -29.38 -7.72
CA LEU A 8 18.72 -29.41 -6.37
C LEU A 8 18.07 -30.80 -6.22
N PRO A 9 18.40 -31.55 -5.14
CA PRO A 9 17.66 -32.77 -4.87
C PRO A 9 16.19 -32.38 -4.73
N SER A 10 15.38 -32.83 -5.67
CA SER A 10 13.94 -32.82 -5.48
C SER A 10 13.64 -33.79 -4.35
N ASP A 11 13.47 -33.28 -3.13
CA ASP A 11 12.64 -33.99 -2.19
C ASP A 11 11.25 -34.03 -2.84
N ALA A 12 11.05 -35.06 -3.66
CA ALA A 12 9.78 -35.32 -4.29
C ALA A 12 8.79 -35.61 -3.15
N VAL A 13 8.16 -34.57 -2.67
CA VAL A 13 6.92 -34.73 -1.91
C VAL A 13 6.00 -35.52 -2.83
N ALA A 14 5.73 -36.77 -2.45
CA ALA A 14 4.86 -37.65 -3.22
C ALA A 14 3.58 -36.87 -3.50
N ASP A 15 3.23 -36.69 -4.77
CA ASP A 15 1.98 -36.07 -5.18
C ASP A 15 0.84 -36.92 -4.61
N THR A 16 0.29 -36.51 -3.49
CA THR A 16 -0.77 -37.24 -2.80
C THR A 16 -2.09 -37.16 -3.54
N GLY A 17 -2.18 -36.38 -4.64
CA GLY A 17 -3.41 -36.14 -5.41
C GLY A 17 -4.50 -35.38 -4.65
N GLN A 18 -4.42 -35.30 -3.31
CA GLN A 18 -5.40 -34.63 -2.46
C GLN A 18 -4.75 -34.02 -1.21
N GLY A 19 -5.34 -32.94 -0.69
CA GLY A 19 -4.92 -32.31 0.56
C GLY A 19 -3.72 -31.37 0.42
N VAL A 20 -3.03 -31.14 1.53
CA VAL A 20 -1.85 -30.25 1.59
C VAL A 20 -0.70 -30.85 0.78
N GLY A 21 -0.13 -30.06 -0.13
CA GLY A 21 0.94 -30.50 -1.04
C GLY A 21 0.46 -31.03 -2.39
N ALA A 22 -0.86 -31.23 -2.58
CA ALA A 22 -1.41 -31.65 -3.87
C ALA A 22 -1.28 -30.55 -4.94
N ARG A 23 -0.95 -30.92 -6.17
CA ARG A 23 -0.87 -30.02 -7.34
C ARG A 23 -2.25 -29.82 -7.97
N LEU A 24 -3.12 -29.10 -7.29
CA LEU A 24 -4.46 -28.82 -7.80
C LEU A 24 -4.41 -27.67 -8.82
N LEU A 25 -5.03 -27.89 -9.98
CA LEU A 25 -5.24 -26.84 -10.97
C LEU A 25 -6.33 -25.89 -10.48
N ARG A 26 -6.16 -24.60 -10.74
CA ARG A 26 -7.17 -23.58 -10.48
C ARG A 26 -8.37 -23.82 -11.43
N LYS A 27 -9.60 -23.75 -10.91
CA LYS A 27 -10.81 -24.00 -11.69
C LYS A 27 -10.98 -23.06 -12.88
N GLU A 28 -10.45 -21.84 -12.76
CA GLU A 28 -10.54 -20.78 -13.76
C GLU A 28 -9.50 -20.91 -14.90
N ASP A 29 -8.44 -21.73 -14.73
CA ASP A 29 -7.33 -21.79 -15.68
C ASP A 29 -7.77 -22.17 -17.10
N ASP A 30 -8.70 -23.13 -17.25
CA ASP A 30 -9.21 -23.54 -18.56
C ASP A 30 -9.83 -22.38 -19.35
N ARG A 31 -10.70 -21.59 -18.69
CA ARG A 31 -11.34 -20.45 -19.35
C ARG A 31 -10.37 -19.29 -19.59
N PHE A 32 -9.40 -19.04 -18.70
CA PHE A 32 -8.38 -18.02 -18.88
C PHE A 32 -7.44 -18.35 -20.03
N MET A 33 -6.98 -19.58 -20.12
CA MET A 33 -6.12 -20.05 -21.23
C MET A 33 -6.81 -20.00 -22.59
N ARG A 34 -8.14 -19.93 -22.62
CA ARG A 34 -8.95 -19.81 -23.86
C ARG A 34 -9.43 -18.38 -24.11
N GLY A 35 -8.94 -17.38 -23.38
CA GLY A 35 -9.38 -15.98 -23.51
C GLY A 35 -10.84 -15.73 -23.12
N ARG A 36 -11.40 -16.54 -22.21
CA ARG A 36 -12.79 -16.45 -21.74
C ARG A 36 -12.89 -15.80 -20.37
N GLY A 37 -11.87 -15.06 -19.94
CA GLY A 37 -11.96 -14.18 -18.77
C GLY A 37 -12.94 -13.06 -19.02
N GLN A 38 -13.60 -12.58 -17.95
CA GLN A 38 -14.50 -11.44 -18.01
C GLN A 38 -14.09 -10.45 -16.93
N TYR A 39 -13.52 -9.32 -17.35
CA TYR A 39 -13.06 -8.25 -16.49
C TYR A 39 -14.08 -7.11 -16.47
N VAL A 40 -13.89 -6.12 -15.58
CA VAL A 40 -14.83 -4.99 -15.50
C VAL A 40 -14.99 -4.27 -16.84
N ALA A 41 -13.92 -4.09 -17.60
CA ALA A 41 -13.95 -3.44 -18.91
C ALA A 41 -14.74 -4.21 -19.97
N ASP A 42 -14.97 -5.51 -19.78
CA ASP A 42 -15.69 -6.37 -20.72
C ASP A 42 -17.20 -6.35 -20.52
N ILE A 43 -17.65 -5.79 -19.40
CA ILE A 43 -19.10 -5.73 -19.08
C ILE A 43 -19.81 -4.79 -20.02
N ARG A 44 -20.89 -5.27 -20.63
CA ARG A 44 -21.76 -4.51 -21.55
C ARG A 44 -23.18 -4.52 -21.00
N LEU A 45 -23.74 -3.33 -20.84
CA LEU A 45 -25.11 -3.11 -20.41
C LEU A 45 -25.82 -2.19 -21.43
N MET A 46 -27.12 -2.35 -21.57
CA MET A 46 -27.91 -1.50 -22.46
C MET A 46 -27.93 -0.06 -21.92
N GLY A 47 -27.72 0.93 -22.80
CA GLY A 47 -27.68 2.33 -22.42
C GLY A 47 -26.50 2.74 -21.54
N LEU A 48 -25.45 1.92 -21.50
CA LEU A 48 -24.23 2.21 -20.73
C LEU A 48 -23.59 3.51 -21.21
N GLN A 49 -23.31 4.42 -20.27
CA GLN A 49 -22.56 5.65 -20.50
C GLN A 49 -21.18 5.55 -19.82
N ASP A 50 -20.19 6.20 -20.41
CA ASP A 50 -18.83 6.26 -19.86
C ASP A 50 -18.63 7.54 -19.03
N VAL A 51 -17.78 7.43 -18.02
CA VAL A 51 -17.43 8.51 -17.10
C VAL A 51 -15.94 8.82 -17.20
N ALA A 52 -15.59 10.10 -17.20
CA ALA A 52 -14.25 10.61 -17.02
C ALA A 52 -14.22 11.60 -15.84
N PHE A 53 -13.05 11.74 -15.20
CA PHE A 53 -12.90 12.62 -14.05
C PHE A 53 -12.02 13.84 -14.36
N VAL A 54 -12.43 15.00 -13.86
CA VAL A 54 -11.58 16.18 -13.73
C VAL A 54 -10.81 16.05 -12.41
N ARG A 55 -9.49 16.01 -12.50
CA ARG A 55 -8.60 15.81 -11.35
C ARG A 55 -7.74 17.06 -11.11
N SER A 56 -7.40 17.29 -9.85
CA SER A 56 -6.51 18.39 -9.48
C SER A 56 -5.11 18.22 -10.09
N PRO A 57 -4.57 19.24 -10.78
CA PRO A 57 -3.17 19.26 -11.18
C PRO A 57 -2.24 19.71 -10.05
N LEU A 58 -2.77 20.29 -8.96
CA LEU A 58 -2.01 20.83 -7.84
C LEU A 58 -2.12 19.93 -6.62
N ALA A 59 -1.04 19.90 -5.84
CA ALA A 59 -0.94 19.11 -4.63
C ALA A 59 -1.74 19.73 -3.46
N HIS A 60 -1.86 21.06 -3.41
CA HIS A 60 -2.59 21.77 -2.36
C HIS A 60 -3.08 23.11 -2.91
N ALA A 61 -4.39 23.28 -2.96
CA ALA A 61 -4.99 24.52 -3.45
C ALA A 61 -6.42 24.71 -2.93
N ARG A 62 -6.87 25.96 -2.81
CA ARG A 62 -8.28 26.30 -2.65
C ARG A 62 -8.98 26.26 -4.00
N ILE A 63 -10.15 25.65 -4.06
CA ILE A 63 -11.01 25.68 -5.25
C ILE A 63 -11.81 26.97 -5.20
N ARG A 64 -11.51 27.91 -6.10
CA ARG A 64 -12.26 29.15 -6.26
C ARG A 64 -13.52 28.92 -7.08
N ALA A 65 -13.36 28.23 -8.21
CA ALA A 65 -14.46 27.87 -9.09
C ALA A 65 -14.13 26.63 -9.95
N VAL A 66 -15.18 25.94 -10.38
CA VAL A 66 -15.15 24.93 -11.44
C VAL A 66 -15.97 25.48 -12.59
N HIS A 67 -15.30 25.83 -13.68
CA HIS A 67 -15.95 26.41 -14.86
C HIS A 67 -16.35 25.31 -15.84
N VAL A 68 -17.64 25.08 -15.95
CA VAL A 68 -18.24 24.12 -16.88
C VAL A 68 -18.84 24.87 -18.07
N PRO A 69 -18.46 24.56 -19.32
CA PRO A 69 -19.10 25.15 -20.50
C PRO A 69 -20.61 24.87 -20.50
N GLU A 70 -21.41 25.87 -20.80
CA GLU A 70 -22.88 25.80 -20.70
C GLU A 70 -23.46 24.58 -21.42
N ARG A 71 -22.94 24.25 -22.61
CA ARG A 71 -23.37 23.08 -23.42
C ARG A 71 -23.18 21.73 -22.72
N TYR A 72 -22.37 21.65 -21.65
CA TYR A 72 -22.09 20.43 -20.93
C TYR A 72 -22.59 20.42 -19.47
N ARG A 73 -23.40 21.41 -19.10
CA ARG A 73 -23.92 21.57 -17.74
C ARG A 73 -24.61 20.31 -17.21
N ASP A 74 -25.40 19.61 -18.05
CA ASP A 74 -26.13 18.39 -17.68
C ASP A 74 -25.26 17.10 -17.72
N ALA A 75 -24.00 17.23 -18.16
CA ALA A 75 -23.07 16.13 -18.30
C ALA A 75 -21.92 16.19 -17.26
N VAL A 76 -21.79 17.28 -16.50
CA VAL A 76 -20.72 17.50 -15.51
C VAL A 76 -21.31 17.67 -14.13
N PHE A 77 -20.79 16.90 -13.17
CA PHE A 77 -21.22 16.91 -11.76
C PHE A 77 -20.05 17.24 -10.86
N THR A 78 -20.28 18.10 -9.88
CA THR A 78 -19.31 18.56 -8.88
C THR A 78 -19.74 18.13 -7.48
N ALA A 79 -18.96 18.45 -6.46
CA ALA A 79 -19.34 18.17 -5.07
C ALA A 79 -20.68 18.80 -4.67
N ALA A 80 -21.09 19.92 -5.30
CA ALA A 80 -22.35 20.59 -5.01
C ALA A 80 -23.58 19.76 -5.43
N ASP A 81 -23.42 18.86 -6.42
CA ASP A 81 -24.50 18.01 -6.91
C ASP A 81 -24.68 16.75 -6.04
N LEU A 82 -23.63 16.31 -5.30
CA LEU A 82 -23.63 15.09 -4.49
C LEU A 82 -24.29 15.31 -3.12
N THR A 83 -25.53 15.79 -3.12
CA THR A 83 -26.28 16.06 -1.89
C THR A 83 -26.55 14.78 -1.11
N GLY A 84 -26.31 14.82 0.22
CA GLY A 84 -26.55 13.68 1.11
C GLY A 84 -25.44 12.62 1.10
N ILE A 85 -24.44 12.73 0.24
CA ILE A 85 -23.30 11.80 0.21
C ILE A 85 -22.31 12.17 1.32
N LYS A 86 -21.93 11.17 2.11
CA LYS A 86 -20.96 11.34 3.19
C LYS A 86 -19.52 11.09 2.68
N PRO A 87 -18.52 11.76 3.29
CA PRO A 87 -17.11 11.49 2.97
C PRO A 87 -16.72 10.07 3.36
N ILE A 88 -15.69 9.55 2.69
CA ILE A 88 -15.07 8.27 3.07
C ILE A 88 -14.26 8.49 4.35
N ARG A 89 -14.48 7.63 5.35
CA ARG A 89 -13.85 7.70 6.66
C ARG A 89 -13.29 6.34 7.05
N ALA A 90 -11.99 6.27 7.28
CA ALA A 90 -11.38 5.11 7.92
C ALA A 90 -11.20 5.40 9.41
N VAL A 91 -11.63 4.45 10.24
CA VAL A 91 -11.54 4.55 11.69
C VAL A 91 -10.48 3.59 12.23
N SER A 92 -9.93 3.90 13.40
CA SER A 92 -9.04 3.01 14.14
C SER A 92 -9.41 3.05 15.63
N ALA A 93 -9.29 1.91 16.29
CA ALA A 93 -9.47 1.82 17.74
C ALA A 93 -8.22 2.26 18.53
N LEU A 94 -7.11 2.60 17.85
CA LEU A 94 -5.88 3.04 18.50
C LEU A 94 -6.11 4.44 19.12
N PRO A 95 -5.78 4.62 20.42
CA PRO A 95 -5.97 5.90 21.10
C PRO A 95 -5.19 7.02 20.41
N GLY A 96 -5.83 8.17 20.26
CA GLY A 96 -5.21 9.37 19.65
C GLY A 96 -5.25 9.40 18.12
N PHE A 97 -5.81 8.39 17.45
CA PHE A 97 -5.96 8.40 15.99
C PHE A 97 -6.88 9.54 15.54
N LYS A 98 -6.38 10.36 14.61
CA LYS A 98 -7.14 11.45 13.99
C LYS A 98 -7.78 10.98 12.70
N ILE A 99 -9.11 11.07 12.63
CA ILE A 99 -9.89 10.65 11.46
C ILE A 99 -9.85 11.74 10.41
N SER A 100 -9.44 11.40 9.19
CA SER A 100 -9.63 12.26 8.02
C SER A 100 -10.96 11.99 7.34
N GLU A 101 -11.55 13.02 6.77
CA GLU A 101 -12.75 12.93 5.95
C GLU A 101 -12.34 13.15 4.49
N GLN A 102 -12.28 12.06 3.71
CA GLN A 102 -11.98 12.15 2.29
C GLN A 102 -13.26 12.46 1.51
N PRO A 103 -13.40 13.66 0.91
CA PRO A 103 -14.56 13.97 0.09
C PRO A 103 -14.59 13.06 -1.15
N VAL A 104 -15.78 12.71 -1.60
CA VAL A 104 -15.98 11.90 -2.81
C VAL A 104 -15.59 12.71 -4.05
N LEU A 105 -15.99 13.98 -4.11
CA LEU A 105 -15.44 15.01 -5.00
C LEU A 105 -14.95 16.16 -4.11
N ALA A 106 -13.79 16.72 -4.42
CA ALA A 106 -13.17 17.77 -3.61
C ALA A 106 -14.07 19.00 -3.51
N THR A 107 -14.20 19.54 -2.30
CA THR A 107 -14.96 20.76 -2.02
C THR A 107 -14.08 21.74 -1.24
N GLY A 108 -14.07 23.00 -1.66
CA GLY A 108 -13.32 24.07 -1.02
C GLY A 108 -11.80 23.98 -1.15
N LYS A 109 -11.23 22.78 -1.16
CA LYS A 109 -9.79 22.57 -1.19
C LYS A 109 -9.42 21.20 -1.78
N VAL A 110 -8.33 21.15 -2.57
CA VAL A 110 -7.65 19.92 -2.97
C VAL A 110 -6.42 19.71 -2.10
N ARG A 111 -6.10 18.45 -1.79
CA ARG A 111 -5.02 18.06 -0.88
C ARG A 111 -3.96 17.14 -1.49
N HIS A 112 -4.17 16.68 -2.73
CA HIS A 112 -3.14 15.95 -3.47
C HIS A 112 -3.36 16.07 -4.99
N VAL A 113 -2.30 15.86 -5.75
CA VAL A 113 -2.39 15.74 -7.21
C VAL A 113 -3.27 14.54 -7.57
N GLY A 114 -4.18 14.73 -8.51
CA GLY A 114 -5.09 13.66 -8.94
C GLY A 114 -6.37 13.52 -8.11
N GLU A 115 -6.58 14.33 -7.06
CA GLU A 115 -7.84 14.36 -6.31
C GLU A 115 -9.01 14.72 -7.22
N LEU A 116 -10.13 14.01 -7.06
CA LEU A 116 -11.31 14.20 -7.91
C LEU A 116 -12.00 15.53 -7.61
N VAL A 117 -12.26 16.33 -8.64
CA VAL A 117 -12.95 17.63 -8.51
C VAL A 117 -14.32 17.58 -9.17
N ALA A 118 -14.43 16.95 -10.34
CA ALA A 118 -15.70 16.76 -11.02
C ALA A 118 -15.72 15.42 -11.78
N MET A 119 -16.92 14.93 -12.11
CA MET A 119 -17.12 13.79 -12.99
C MET A 119 -17.92 14.21 -14.21
N CYS A 120 -17.56 13.67 -15.36
CA CYS A 120 -18.15 13.95 -16.66
C CYS A 120 -18.72 12.67 -17.23
N VAL A 121 -19.95 12.70 -17.77
CA VAL A 121 -20.62 11.52 -18.32
C VAL A 121 -21.03 11.74 -19.77
N ALA A 122 -20.78 10.75 -20.64
CA ALA A 122 -21.12 10.79 -22.05
C ALA A 122 -21.40 9.38 -22.60
N PRO A 123 -21.99 9.26 -23.82
CA PRO A 123 -22.22 7.96 -24.47
C PRO A 123 -20.93 7.13 -24.68
N THR A 124 -19.80 7.78 -24.86
CA THR A 124 -18.51 7.14 -25.07
C THR A 124 -17.43 7.73 -24.16
N ARG A 125 -16.40 6.94 -23.88
CA ARG A 125 -15.23 7.37 -23.10
C ARG A 125 -14.54 8.59 -23.73
N ALA A 126 -14.36 8.60 -25.04
CA ALA A 126 -13.71 9.70 -25.73
C ALA A 126 -14.48 11.02 -25.53
N GLU A 127 -15.80 10.98 -25.66
CA GLU A 127 -16.65 12.17 -25.42
C GLU A 127 -16.59 12.60 -23.94
N ALA A 128 -16.61 11.66 -22.99
CA ALA A 128 -16.49 12.00 -21.57
C ALA A 128 -15.13 12.65 -21.23
N GLU A 129 -14.05 12.18 -21.85
CA GLU A 129 -12.69 12.74 -21.70
C GLU A 129 -12.62 14.14 -22.36
N ASP A 130 -13.23 14.35 -23.54
CA ASP A 130 -13.31 15.67 -24.20
C ASP A 130 -14.09 16.68 -23.34
N ILE A 131 -15.19 16.24 -22.72
CA ILE A 131 -15.94 17.07 -21.77
C ILE A 131 -15.04 17.41 -20.57
N ALA A 132 -14.37 16.43 -19.97
CA ALA A 132 -13.49 16.65 -18.84
C ALA A 132 -12.35 17.63 -19.18
N ALA A 133 -11.76 17.52 -20.37
CA ALA A 133 -10.73 18.42 -20.86
C ALA A 133 -11.22 19.86 -21.08
N SER A 134 -12.53 20.06 -21.29
CA SER A 134 -13.14 21.40 -21.46
C SER A 134 -13.45 22.10 -20.13
N VAL A 135 -13.48 21.38 -19.02
CA VAL A 135 -13.69 21.94 -17.67
C VAL A 135 -12.41 22.59 -17.18
N THR A 136 -12.50 23.83 -16.71
CA THR A 136 -11.35 24.54 -16.14
C THR A 136 -11.53 24.76 -14.64
N LEU A 137 -10.42 24.61 -13.91
CA LEU A 137 -10.37 24.80 -12.47
C LEU A 137 -9.69 26.14 -12.16
N ASP A 138 -10.38 27.01 -11.42
CA ASP A 138 -9.78 28.19 -10.80
C ASP A 138 -9.28 27.80 -9.41
N LEU A 139 -7.95 27.68 -9.28
CA LEU A 139 -7.27 27.18 -8.11
C LEU A 139 -6.31 28.22 -7.54
N ASP A 140 -6.40 28.46 -6.24
CA ASP A 140 -5.50 29.30 -5.47
C ASP A 140 -4.49 28.40 -4.74
N GLU A 141 -3.26 28.35 -5.25
CA GLU A 141 -2.23 27.45 -4.75
C GLU A 141 -1.85 27.74 -3.29
N LEU A 142 -1.66 26.70 -2.51
CA LEU A 142 -1.26 26.74 -1.11
C LEU A 142 0.07 26.02 -0.90
N PRO A 143 0.83 26.37 0.15
CA PRO A 143 2.01 25.62 0.53
C PRO A 143 1.71 24.14 0.73
N ALA A 144 2.51 23.27 0.10
CA ALA A 144 2.32 21.82 0.14
C ALA A 144 3.36 21.13 1.02
N VAL A 145 2.93 20.13 1.77
CA VAL A 145 3.77 19.25 2.57
C VAL A 145 4.07 18.00 1.73
N TYR A 146 5.32 17.84 1.29
CA TYR A 146 5.76 16.72 0.46
C TYR A 146 6.89 15.88 1.09
N ASP A 147 7.56 16.40 2.11
CA ASP A 147 8.59 15.66 2.86
C ASP A 147 8.03 15.23 4.22
N MET A 148 7.82 13.92 4.38
CA MET A 148 7.30 13.36 5.63
C MET A 148 8.19 13.62 6.85
N ARG A 149 9.50 13.83 6.65
CA ARG A 149 10.45 14.14 7.74
C ARG A 149 10.18 15.50 8.36
N ARG A 150 9.65 16.42 7.54
CA ARG A 150 9.29 17.78 7.95
C ARG A 150 7.82 17.94 8.32
N ALA A 151 6.99 16.91 8.11
CA ALA A 151 5.56 16.99 8.37
C ALA A 151 5.22 17.34 9.84
N ARG A 152 6.13 17.03 10.78
CA ARG A 152 5.96 17.33 12.22
C ARG A 152 6.58 18.66 12.66
N ASP A 153 7.25 19.39 11.76
CA ASP A 153 7.86 20.67 12.08
C ASP A 153 6.76 21.73 12.32
N ALA A 154 6.91 22.55 13.34
CA ALA A 154 5.88 23.51 13.77
C ALA A 154 5.53 24.56 12.70
N GLU A 155 6.46 24.85 11.79
CA GLU A 155 6.29 25.85 10.72
C GLU A 155 5.72 25.24 9.43
N THR A 156 5.51 23.92 9.39
CA THR A 156 5.01 23.24 8.21
C THR A 156 3.52 23.50 8.01
N ALA A 157 3.11 23.74 6.76
CA ALA A 157 1.70 23.90 6.43
C ALA A 157 0.87 22.69 6.89
N LEU A 158 -0.39 22.91 7.24
CA LEU A 158 -1.27 21.85 7.71
C LEU A 158 -2.11 21.29 6.55
N VAL A 159 -2.08 19.96 6.38
CA VAL A 159 -2.95 19.25 5.45
C VAL A 159 -4.40 19.30 5.92
N HIS A 160 -4.60 19.18 7.26
CA HIS A 160 -5.89 19.29 7.95
C HIS A 160 -5.77 20.31 9.08
N GLU A 161 -6.19 21.54 8.85
CA GLU A 161 -5.98 22.67 9.76
C GLU A 161 -6.54 22.44 11.17
N HIS A 162 -7.68 21.74 11.26
CA HIS A 162 -8.35 21.48 12.54
C HIS A 162 -7.62 20.48 13.45
N TRP A 163 -6.58 19.81 12.95
CA TRP A 163 -5.77 18.90 13.76
C TRP A 163 -4.68 19.61 14.56
N GLY A 164 -4.22 20.77 14.09
CA GLY A 164 -3.12 21.52 14.69
C GLY A 164 -1.74 20.97 14.41
N ASP A 165 -1.64 19.79 13.77
CA ASP A 165 -0.42 19.16 13.28
C ASP A 165 -0.72 18.26 12.07
N ASN A 166 0.30 17.58 11.51
CA ASN A 166 0.15 16.65 10.40
C ASN A 166 0.32 15.18 10.84
N VAL A 167 -0.07 14.82 12.05
CA VAL A 167 0.08 13.45 12.55
C VAL A 167 -1.28 12.76 12.67
N PHE A 168 -1.48 11.66 11.92
CA PHE A 168 -2.64 10.79 12.09
C PHE A 168 -2.60 10.06 13.42
N LEU A 169 -1.42 9.50 13.72
CA LEU A 169 -1.18 8.73 14.94
C LEU A 169 0.31 8.70 15.26
N GLU A 170 0.61 8.90 16.53
CA GLU A 170 1.86 8.50 17.15
C GLU A 170 1.63 7.25 17.98
N SER A 171 2.52 6.26 17.88
CA SER A 171 2.51 5.08 18.75
C SER A 171 3.91 4.66 19.15
N ALA A 172 4.03 4.01 20.30
CA ALA A 172 5.29 3.49 20.80
C ALA A 172 5.10 2.07 21.33
N PHE A 173 6.12 1.26 21.14
CA PHE A 173 6.24 -0.06 21.72
C PHE A 173 7.63 -0.18 22.32
N GLU A 174 7.72 -0.57 23.60
CA GLU A 174 8.99 -0.68 24.31
C GLU A 174 9.01 -1.91 25.22
N VAL A 175 10.12 -2.65 25.17
CA VAL A 175 10.48 -3.72 26.10
C VAL A 175 11.93 -3.49 26.50
N ASP A 176 12.12 -3.00 27.71
CA ASP A 176 13.39 -2.84 28.44
C ASP A 176 14.63 -2.55 27.58
N ILE A 177 14.64 -1.40 26.91
CA ILE A 177 15.75 -1.03 26.01
C ILE A 177 17.02 -0.61 26.75
N ALA A 178 16.91 -0.18 28.02
CA ALA A 178 18.03 0.39 28.77
C ALA A 178 19.26 -0.53 28.87
N PRO A 179 19.15 -1.86 29.11
CA PRO A 179 20.28 -2.76 29.12
C PRO A 179 21.07 -2.84 27.80
N ALA A 180 20.44 -2.49 26.68
CA ALA A 180 21.13 -2.50 25.40
C ALA A 180 22.11 -1.33 25.21
N PHE A 181 21.95 -0.25 25.98
CA PHE A 181 22.78 0.96 25.81
C PHE A 181 24.26 0.76 26.14
N ASP A 182 24.58 -0.24 26.97
CA ASP A 182 25.96 -0.59 27.37
C ASP A 182 26.62 -1.57 26.36
N ALA A 183 25.96 -1.90 25.26
CA ALA A 183 26.52 -2.78 24.25
C ALA A 183 27.79 -2.19 23.61
N PRO A 184 28.82 -3.00 23.36
CA PRO A 184 30.09 -2.54 22.82
C PRO A 184 29.99 -2.09 21.34
N ILE A 185 29.01 -2.57 20.62
CA ILE A 185 28.69 -2.13 19.26
C ILE A 185 27.38 -1.37 19.27
N LYS A 186 27.43 -0.17 18.70
CA LYS A 186 26.26 0.70 18.51
C LYS A 186 26.31 1.29 17.11
N VAL A 187 25.40 0.87 16.25
CA VAL A 187 25.30 1.36 14.88
C VAL A 187 23.99 2.11 14.68
N THR A 188 24.09 3.35 14.21
CA THR A 188 22.92 4.17 13.87
C THR A 188 22.92 4.49 12.39
N ARG A 189 21.74 4.40 11.74
CA ARG A 189 21.52 4.79 10.34
C ARG A 189 20.17 5.51 10.19
N GLU A 190 20.11 6.38 9.21
CA GLU A 190 18.87 6.89 8.64
C GLU A 190 18.62 6.19 7.31
N ILE A 191 17.48 5.53 7.17
CA ILE A 191 17.14 4.70 6.02
C ILE A 191 15.76 5.14 5.52
N SER A 192 15.62 5.36 4.23
CA SER A 192 14.35 5.72 3.61
C SER A 192 14.00 4.77 2.48
N THR A 193 12.71 4.43 2.38
CA THR A 193 12.14 3.81 1.19
C THR A 193 11.35 4.84 0.41
N ALA A 194 11.53 4.86 -0.91
CA ALA A 194 10.74 5.74 -1.77
C ALA A 194 9.30 5.23 -1.89
N ARG A 195 8.37 6.16 -2.15
CA ARG A 195 7.01 5.83 -2.51
C ARG A 195 6.99 4.95 -3.75
N GLN A 196 6.21 3.88 -3.72
CA GLN A 196 6.12 2.89 -4.79
C GLN A 196 4.72 2.92 -5.41
N CYS A 197 4.61 2.47 -6.65
CA CYS A 197 3.35 2.27 -7.32
C CYS A 197 3.09 0.78 -7.54
N MET A 198 1.90 0.32 -7.14
CA MET A 198 1.37 -0.98 -7.53
C MET A 198 0.94 -0.90 -8.99
N SER A 199 1.32 -1.85 -9.81
CA SER A 199 1.04 -1.82 -11.24
C SER A 199 0.42 -3.13 -11.75
N PRO A 200 -0.81 -3.49 -11.30
CA PRO A 200 -1.51 -4.62 -11.89
C PRO A 200 -1.76 -4.38 -13.39
N LEU A 201 -1.84 -5.44 -14.18
CA LEU A 201 -2.12 -5.32 -15.62
C LEU A 201 -3.48 -4.67 -15.85
N GLU A 202 -4.50 -5.09 -15.12
CA GLU A 202 -5.80 -4.43 -15.08
C GLU A 202 -5.77 -3.27 -14.09
N GLY A 203 -6.04 -2.04 -14.56
CA GLY A 203 -6.33 -0.90 -13.70
C GLY A 203 -7.61 -1.13 -12.89
N ARG A 204 -8.06 -0.12 -12.16
CA ARG A 204 -9.39 -0.17 -11.52
C ARG A 204 -10.48 0.05 -12.56
N GLY A 205 -11.68 -0.41 -12.26
CA GLY A 205 -12.84 -0.17 -13.08
C GLY A 205 -14.10 -0.35 -12.26
N VAL A 206 -15.13 0.39 -12.64
CA VAL A 206 -16.45 0.34 -12.04
C VAL A 206 -17.50 0.39 -13.13
N VAL A 207 -18.48 -0.52 -13.06
CA VAL A 207 -19.73 -0.42 -13.79
C VAL A 207 -20.86 -0.44 -12.77
N ALA A 208 -21.71 0.59 -12.77
CA ALA A 208 -22.81 0.71 -11.82
C ALA A 208 -24.15 0.74 -12.56
N THR A 209 -25.16 0.10 -11.97
CA THR A 209 -26.55 0.15 -12.43
C THR A 209 -27.49 0.14 -11.24
N PHE A 210 -28.60 0.87 -11.36
CA PHE A 210 -29.64 0.97 -10.34
C PHE A 210 -31.01 0.54 -10.87
N ASP A 211 -31.64 -0.42 -10.22
CA ASP A 211 -33.01 -0.83 -10.53
C ASP A 211 -33.98 -0.02 -9.65
N HIS A 212 -34.62 1.00 -10.23
CA HIS A 212 -35.60 1.85 -9.51
C HIS A 212 -36.85 1.09 -9.04
N ARG A 213 -37.21 -0.01 -9.69
CA ARG A 213 -38.36 -0.80 -9.31
C ARG A 213 -38.10 -1.63 -8.05
N LEU A 214 -36.89 -2.17 -7.93
CA LEU A 214 -36.44 -2.95 -6.78
C LEU A 214 -35.71 -2.11 -5.74
N ASP A 215 -35.43 -0.85 -6.06
CA ASP A 215 -34.62 0.06 -5.24
C ASP A 215 -33.27 -0.57 -4.88
N HIS A 216 -32.58 -1.11 -5.91
CA HIS A 216 -31.39 -1.95 -5.72
C HIS A 216 -30.22 -1.49 -6.60
N LEU A 217 -29.09 -1.21 -5.96
CA LEU A 217 -27.83 -0.86 -6.59
C LEU A 217 -27.01 -2.11 -6.88
N THR A 218 -26.53 -2.28 -8.11
CA THR A 218 -25.51 -3.27 -8.46
C THR A 218 -24.26 -2.58 -8.96
N LEU A 219 -23.13 -2.88 -8.35
CA LEU A 219 -21.82 -2.37 -8.71
C LEU A 219 -20.91 -3.53 -9.10
N TYR A 220 -20.38 -3.51 -10.33
CA TYR A 220 -19.33 -4.40 -10.79
C TYR A 220 -18.00 -3.66 -10.65
N THR A 221 -17.10 -4.19 -9.83
CA THR A 221 -15.77 -3.61 -9.61
C THR A 221 -14.75 -4.73 -9.33
N GLY A 222 -13.50 -4.52 -9.73
CA GLY A 222 -12.41 -5.46 -9.46
C GLY A 222 -12.01 -5.48 -7.99
N ALA A 223 -12.94 -5.76 -7.09
CA ALA A 223 -12.73 -5.68 -5.65
C ALA A 223 -12.18 -7.00 -5.08
N GLN A 224 -11.03 -6.92 -4.38
CA GLN A 224 -10.51 -8.05 -3.59
C GLN A 224 -11.38 -8.36 -2.36
N MET A 225 -12.11 -7.37 -1.85
CA MET A 225 -12.96 -7.46 -0.67
C MET A 225 -14.35 -6.84 -0.94
N PRO A 226 -15.23 -7.51 -1.70
CA PRO A 226 -16.51 -6.95 -2.12
C PRO A 226 -17.43 -6.54 -0.95
N HIS A 227 -17.39 -7.26 0.16
CA HIS A 227 -18.17 -6.88 1.35
C HIS A 227 -17.70 -5.57 1.99
N ILE A 228 -16.41 -5.29 1.96
CA ILE A 228 -15.85 -4.02 2.45
C ILE A 228 -16.31 -2.85 1.58
N VAL A 229 -16.28 -3.02 0.25
CA VAL A 229 -16.79 -2.02 -0.69
C VAL A 229 -18.28 -1.77 -0.44
N ARG A 230 -19.08 -2.84 -0.25
CA ARG A 230 -20.52 -2.72 0.08
C ARG A 230 -20.74 -1.93 1.36
N ASN A 231 -20.00 -2.24 2.42
CA ASN A 231 -20.16 -1.57 3.72
C ASN A 231 -19.80 -0.08 3.60
N GLY A 232 -18.69 0.25 2.96
CA GLY A 232 -18.30 1.64 2.77
C GLY A 232 -19.26 2.42 1.86
N LEU A 233 -19.80 1.79 0.80
CA LEU A 233 -20.86 2.40 -0.01
C LEU A 233 -22.14 2.64 0.79
N SER A 234 -22.54 1.68 1.62
CA SER A 234 -23.69 1.82 2.54
C SER A 234 -23.52 3.05 3.44
N ASP A 235 -22.33 3.24 4.01
CA ASP A 235 -22.05 4.37 4.88
C ASP A 235 -22.07 5.71 4.11
N CYS A 236 -21.43 5.75 2.93
CA CYS A 236 -21.33 6.98 2.12
C CYS A 236 -22.69 7.38 1.54
N LEU A 237 -23.48 6.42 1.04
CA LEU A 237 -24.78 6.66 0.41
C LEU A 237 -25.93 6.78 1.40
N GLY A 238 -25.73 6.36 2.66
CA GLY A 238 -26.83 6.22 3.61
C GLY A 238 -27.86 5.14 3.21
N MET A 239 -27.44 4.13 2.45
CA MET A 239 -28.29 3.07 1.91
C MET A 239 -28.08 1.77 2.68
N GLU A 240 -29.14 1.01 2.95
CA GLU A 240 -29.03 -0.29 3.61
C GLU A 240 -28.20 -1.29 2.78
N GLN A 241 -27.35 -2.06 3.45
CA GLN A 241 -26.45 -3.02 2.79
C GLN A 241 -27.19 -4.07 1.95
N GLY A 242 -28.40 -4.46 2.37
CA GLY A 242 -29.25 -5.41 1.64
C GLY A 242 -29.71 -4.90 0.26
N ARG A 243 -29.64 -3.60 0.03
CA ARG A 243 -29.97 -2.95 -1.24
C ARG A 243 -28.76 -2.71 -2.14
N ILE A 244 -27.56 -3.15 -1.72
CA ILE A 244 -26.31 -2.97 -2.45
C ILE A 244 -25.71 -4.34 -2.77
N ARG A 245 -25.53 -4.61 -4.05
CA ARG A 245 -24.84 -5.80 -4.56
C ARG A 245 -23.52 -5.40 -5.18
N ILE A 246 -22.44 -5.98 -4.67
CA ILE A 246 -21.11 -5.87 -5.27
C ILE A 246 -20.80 -7.17 -6.00
N VAL A 247 -20.50 -7.06 -7.28
CA VAL A 247 -20.07 -8.17 -8.13
C VAL A 247 -18.61 -7.96 -8.49
N SER A 248 -17.76 -8.87 -8.06
CA SER A 248 -16.36 -8.90 -8.45
C SER A 248 -16.19 -9.88 -9.60
N PRO A 249 -15.97 -9.43 -10.84
CA PRO A 249 -15.68 -10.29 -11.97
C PRO A 249 -14.26 -10.87 -11.85
N ASP A 250 -13.67 -11.34 -12.92
CA ASP A 250 -12.26 -11.70 -12.92
C ASP A 250 -11.39 -10.47 -12.62
N ILE A 251 -10.32 -10.67 -11.83
CA ILE A 251 -9.44 -9.59 -11.40
C ILE A 251 -8.05 -9.77 -12.02
N GLY A 252 -7.62 -8.81 -12.82
CA GLY A 252 -6.33 -8.77 -13.50
C GLY A 252 -5.17 -8.27 -12.64
N GLY A 253 -5.14 -8.71 -11.36
CA GLY A 253 -4.20 -8.29 -10.33
C GLY A 253 -4.78 -7.22 -9.41
N GLY A 254 -4.45 -7.32 -8.12
CA GLY A 254 -4.94 -6.38 -7.09
C GLY A 254 -3.84 -5.99 -6.10
N PHE A 255 -3.12 -6.96 -5.57
CA PHE A 255 -1.97 -6.81 -4.66
C PHE A 255 -2.25 -6.00 -3.39
N GLY A 256 -3.52 -5.78 -3.05
CA GLY A 256 -3.99 -5.00 -1.91
C GLY A 256 -4.70 -3.70 -2.29
N HIS A 257 -4.31 -3.04 -3.38
CA HIS A 257 -4.88 -1.75 -3.75
C HIS A 257 -6.36 -1.84 -4.21
N LYS A 258 -6.82 -2.99 -4.68
CA LYS A 258 -8.24 -3.26 -4.97
C LYS A 258 -9.02 -3.80 -3.74
N GLY A 259 -8.42 -3.75 -2.54
CA GLY A 259 -9.04 -4.17 -1.27
C GLY A 259 -9.66 -3.04 -0.46
N ILE A 260 -9.92 -1.88 -1.05
CA ILE A 260 -10.40 -0.67 -0.40
C ILE A 260 -11.58 -0.07 -1.17
N LEU A 261 -12.26 0.90 -0.54
CA LEU A 261 -13.22 1.77 -1.23
C LEU A 261 -12.51 3.07 -1.62
N LEU A 262 -12.67 3.50 -2.86
CA LEU A 262 -12.18 4.78 -3.36
C LEU A 262 -13.33 5.67 -3.84
N PRO A 263 -13.10 6.98 -3.99
CA PRO A 263 -14.14 7.93 -4.38
C PRO A 263 -14.87 7.58 -5.67
N GLU A 264 -14.18 6.97 -6.63
CA GLU A 264 -14.75 6.62 -7.93
C GLU A 264 -15.93 5.63 -7.82
N GLU A 265 -15.84 4.62 -6.90
CA GLU A 265 -16.97 3.71 -6.66
C GLU A 265 -18.19 4.44 -6.11
N VAL A 266 -17.99 5.41 -5.22
CA VAL A 266 -19.08 6.21 -4.65
C VAL A 266 -19.69 7.14 -5.71
N CYS A 267 -18.84 7.78 -6.54
CA CYS A 267 -19.27 8.62 -7.66
C CYS A 267 -20.19 7.88 -8.62
N LEU A 268 -19.78 6.69 -9.07
CA LEU A 268 -20.56 5.93 -10.04
C LEU A 268 -21.84 5.36 -9.42
N ALA A 269 -21.79 4.93 -8.17
CA ALA A 269 -22.97 4.50 -7.42
C ALA A 269 -24.01 5.63 -7.34
N TRP A 270 -23.60 6.84 -6.98
CA TRP A 270 -24.49 8.01 -6.97
C TRP A 270 -24.99 8.36 -8.36
N LEU A 271 -24.10 8.38 -9.35
CA LEU A 271 -24.43 8.82 -10.72
C LEU A 271 -25.48 7.92 -11.38
N THR A 272 -25.36 6.58 -11.24
CA THR A 272 -26.36 5.66 -11.80
C THR A 272 -27.75 5.85 -11.18
N MET A 273 -27.81 6.14 -9.86
CA MET A 273 -29.06 6.44 -9.16
C MET A 273 -29.66 7.76 -9.64
N HIS A 274 -28.83 8.75 -9.88
CA HIS A 274 -29.26 10.08 -10.32
C HIS A 274 -29.71 10.12 -11.80
N LYS A 275 -28.93 9.47 -12.68
CA LYS A 275 -29.20 9.48 -14.14
C LYS A 275 -30.20 8.41 -14.59
N GLY A 276 -30.43 7.37 -13.79
CA GLY A 276 -31.31 6.26 -14.16
C GLY A 276 -30.80 5.39 -15.31
N CYS A 277 -29.49 5.41 -15.58
CA CYS A 277 -28.85 4.58 -16.60
C CYS A 277 -27.60 3.89 -16.04
N ALA A 278 -27.12 2.84 -16.70
CA ALA A 278 -25.85 2.22 -16.36
C ALA A 278 -24.68 3.16 -16.69
N VAL A 279 -23.68 3.21 -15.81
CA VAL A 279 -22.48 4.06 -15.98
C VAL A 279 -21.22 3.24 -15.77
N ARG A 280 -20.14 3.62 -16.48
CA ARG A 280 -18.85 2.92 -16.43
C ARG A 280 -17.70 3.91 -16.35
N TRP A 281 -16.70 3.58 -15.51
CA TRP A 281 -15.38 4.18 -15.53
C TRP A 281 -14.32 3.09 -15.56
N ILE A 282 -13.31 3.26 -16.39
CA ILE A 282 -12.12 2.38 -16.45
C ILE A 282 -10.89 3.26 -16.29
N GLU A 283 -10.12 2.98 -15.24
CA GLU A 283 -8.87 3.68 -14.95
C GLU A 283 -7.84 3.47 -16.06
N ASP A 284 -7.26 4.55 -16.56
CA ASP A 284 -6.09 4.46 -17.41
C ASP A 284 -4.79 4.41 -16.60
N ARG A 285 -3.68 4.15 -17.27
CA ARG A 285 -2.39 4.02 -16.59
C ARG A 285 -1.87 5.35 -16.05
N ARG A 286 -2.22 6.46 -16.66
CA ARG A 286 -1.84 7.80 -16.19
C ARG A 286 -2.58 8.15 -14.90
N GLU A 287 -3.88 7.94 -14.85
CA GLU A 287 -4.70 8.11 -13.63
C GLU A 287 -4.16 7.22 -12.50
N HIS A 288 -3.87 5.96 -12.82
CA HIS A 288 -3.33 4.98 -11.89
C HIS A 288 -2.02 5.46 -11.24
N LEU A 289 -1.06 5.93 -12.05
CA LEU A 289 0.24 6.37 -11.58
C LEU A 289 0.20 7.67 -10.78
N THR A 290 -0.74 8.57 -11.11
CA THR A 290 -0.81 9.91 -10.51
C THR A 290 -1.75 10.02 -9.32
N ALA A 291 -2.82 9.23 -9.27
CA ALA A 291 -3.96 9.51 -8.39
C ALA A 291 -4.27 8.43 -7.35
N SER A 292 -3.79 7.20 -7.47
CA SER A 292 -4.31 6.14 -6.60
C SER A 292 -3.32 5.11 -6.07
N ALA A 293 -2.47 4.53 -6.89
CA ALA A 293 -1.76 3.29 -6.57
C ALA A 293 -0.45 3.47 -5.80
N ASN A 294 -0.44 4.26 -4.75
CA ASN A 294 0.75 4.60 -3.97
C ASN A 294 0.85 3.81 -2.67
N CYS A 295 2.08 3.49 -2.25
CA CYS A 295 2.37 2.73 -1.02
C CYS A 295 3.81 2.93 -0.53
N ARG A 296 4.11 2.48 0.68
CA ARG A 296 5.44 2.20 1.22
C ARG A 296 6.44 3.35 1.17
N GLU A 297 6.10 4.51 1.69
CA GLU A 297 7.06 5.58 1.88
C GLU A 297 7.39 5.70 3.37
N HIS A 298 8.55 5.20 3.76
CA HIS A 298 8.99 5.14 5.15
C HIS A 298 10.34 5.82 5.33
N HIS A 299 10.53 6.41 6.51
CA HIS A 299 11.81 6.89 6.99
C HIS A 299 12.09 6.28 8.37
N TYR A 300 13.26 5.70 8.53
CA TYR A 300 13.72 5.07 9.76
C TYR A 300 14.95 5.77 10.29
N LYS A 301 14.93 6.18 11.55
CA LYS A 301 16.12 6.46 12.32
C LYS A 301 16.29 5.29 13.28
N ILE A 302 17.24 4.40 12.99
CA ILE A 302 17.37 3.12 13.65
C ILE A 302 18.77 2.93 14.23
N THR A 303 18.83 2.49 15.47
CA THR A 303 20.05 2.11 16.17
C THR A 303 19.96 0.65 16.56
N VAL A 304 20.97 -0.14 16.20
CA VAL A 304 21.12 -1.53 16.62
C VAL A 304 22.29 -1.63 17.58
N TYR A 305 22.07 -2.34 18.66
CA TYR A 305 23.04 -2.63 19.72
C TYR A 305 23.45 -4.09 19.63
N ALA A 306 24.75 -4.39 19.69
CA ALA A 306 25.26 -5.76 19.61
C ALA A 306 26.53 -5.96 20.46
N ASP A 307 26.80 -7.20 20.80
CA ASP A 307 28.05 -7.63 21.36
C ASP A 307 29.17 -7.71 20.30
N ARG A 308 30.43 -7.80 20.73
CA ARG A 308 31.57 -7.86 19.80
C ARG A 308 31.56 -9.08 18.88
N ASP A 309 30.84 -10.12 19.27
CA ASP A 309 30.62 -11.31 18.45
C ASP A 309 29.40 -11.22 17.51
N GLY A 310 28.76 -10.05 17.42
CA GLY A 310 27.62 -9.80 16.56
C GLY A 310 26.28 -10.30 17.11
N ARG A 311 26.19 -10.74 18.36
CA ARG A 311 24.91 -11.05 19.00
C ARG A 311 24.15 -9.76 19.30
N LEU A 312 22.86 -9.73 18.89
CA LEU A 312 22.02 -8.57 19.07
C LEU A 312 21.64 -8.39 20.55
N ARG A 313 21.72 -7.15 21.03
CA ARG A 313 21.32 -6.73 22.37
C ARG A 313 20.02 -5.94 22.36
N GLY A 314 19.72 -5.25 21.25
CA GLY A 314 18.50 -4.50 21.13
C GLY A 314 18.42 -3.63 19.89
N ILE A 315 17.21 -3.14 19.62
CA ILE A 315 16.92 -2.14 18.56
C ILE A 315 16.18 -0.96 19.19
N ASP A 316 16.62 0.26 18.85
CA ASP A 316 15.93 1.52 19.11
C ASP A 316 15.61 2.20 17.78
N CYS A 317 14.34 2.39 17.47
CA CYS A 317 13.88 2.89 16.18
C CYS A 317 12.85 4.00 16.34
N GLU A 318 13.03 5.09 15.58
CA GLU A 318 11.98 6.03 15.25
C GLU A 318 11.63 5.86 13.77
N ALA A 319 10.36 5.58 13.45
CA ALA A 319 9.91 5.41 12.07
C ALA A 319 8.78 6.38 11.74
N THR A 320 8.91 7.06 10.60
CA THR A 320 7.86 7.91 10.04
C THR A 320 7.33 7.27 8.76
N VAL A 321 6.02 7.18 8.66
CA VAL A 321 5.30 6.64 7.49
C VAL A 321 4.49 7.76 6.85
N ASP A 322 4.74 8.03 5.58
CA ASP A 322 3.96 8.99 4.80
C ASP A 322 2.64 8.36 4.35
N SER A 323 1.55 8.75 5.01
CA SER A 323 0.22 8.20 4.72
C SER A 323 -0.54 8.98 3.64
N GLY A 324 0.04 10.05 3.12
CA GLY A 324 -0.64 10.93 2.17
C GLY A 324 -1.73 11.79 2.81
N ALA A 325 -2.63 12.32 1.98
CA ALA A 325 -3.60 13.32 2.43
C ALA A 325 -4.76 12.75 3.27
N TYR A 326 -5.10 11.47 3.08
CA TYR A 326 -6.26 10.85 3.72
C TYR A 326 -5.99 9.43 4.21
N SER A 327 -6.78 9.01 5.15
CA SER A 327 -6.79 7.65 5.69
C SER A 327 -7.66 6.74 4.82
N SER A 328 -7.10 5.67 4.28
CA SER A 328 -7.80 4.76 3.35
C SER A 328 -8.69 3.76 4.06
N TYR A 329 -9.98 3.73 3.70
CA TYR A 329 -10.94 2.76 4.22
C TYR A 329 -10.73 1.37 3.60
N PRO A 330 -10.76 0.27 4.39
CA PRO A 330 -11.08 0.18 5.82
C PRO A 330 -9.84 0.21 6.75
N PHE A 331 -8.62 0.22 6.22
CA PHE A 331 -7.40 -0.12 6.98
C PHE A 331 -6.85 1.00 7.84
N SER A 332 -7.24 2.23 7.58
CA SER A 332 -6.72 3.46 8.18
C SER A 332 -5.23 3.76 7.89
N ALA A 333 -4.86 5.04 8.08
CA ALA A 333 -3.51 5.54 7.87
C ALA A 333 -2.47 4.93 8.83
N CYS A 334 -2.90 4.35 9.95
CA CYS A 334 -1.98 3.79 10.94
C CYS A 334 -1.53 2.35 10.65
N LEU A 335 -2.09 1.67 9.64
CA LEU A 335 -1.81 0.25 9.35
C LEU A 335 -0.30 -0.01 9.16
N GLU A 336 0.37 0.75 8.29
CA GLU A 336 1.79 0.53 8.01
C GLU A 336 2.66 0.88 9.21
N ALA A 337 2.42 2.01 9.88
CA ALA A 337 3.16 2.43 11.06
C ALA A 337 3.04 1.40 12.21
N ALA A 338 1.82 0.93 12.50
CA ALA A 338 1.60 -0.11 13.50
C ALA A 338 2.29 -1.44 13.15
N GLN A 339 2.32 -1.79 11.87
CA GLN A 339 3.05 -2.98 11.42
C GLN A 339 4.57 -2.79 11.56
N VAL A 340 5.14 -1.61 11.26
CA VAL A 340 6.57 -1.35 11.50
C VAL A 340 6.93 -1.70 12.93
N ALA A 341 6.25 -1.13 13.93
CA ALA A 341 6.54 -1.39 15.34
C ALA A 341 6.43 -2.87 15.70
N SER A 342 5.45 -3.58 15.12
CA SER A 342 5.14 -4.96 15.53
C SER A 342 5.97 -6.04 14.82
N ILE A 343 6.66 -5.74 13.72
CA ILE A 343 7.36 -6.75 12.91
C ILE A 343 8.86 -6.48 12.72
N LEU A 344 9.36 -5.31 13.15
CA LEU A 344 10.76 -4.91 12.96
C LEU A 344 11.78 -5.92 13.53
N PRO A 345 11.56 -6.60 14.69
CA PRO A 345 12.50 -7.59 15.19
C PRO A 345 12.69 -8.80 14.27
N GLY A 346 11.73 -9.09 13.36
CA GLY A 346 11.82 -10.24 12.46
C GLY A 346 11.95 -11.59 13.18
N PRO A 347 12.62 -12.59 12.55
CA PRO A 347 12.85 -13.93 13.13
C PRO A 347 14.15 -13.98 13.94
N TYR A 348 14.59 -12.84 14.47
CA TYR A 348 15.81 -12.75 15.24
C TYR A 348 15.53 -12.71 16.74
N ARG A 349 16.39 -13.34 17.52
CA ARG A 349 16.41 -13.19 18.98
C ARG A 349 16.81 -11.77 19.34
N MET A 350 15.88 -11.05 19.93
CA MET A 350 16.01 -9.63 20.27
C MET A 350 15.62 -9.43 21.73
N PRO A 351 16.59 -9.28 22.66
CA PRO A 351 16.28 -9.20 24.08
C PRO A 351 15.70 -7.86 24.53
N ALA A 352 15.97 -6.78 23.79
CA ALA A 352 15.48 -5.44 24.11
C ALA A 352 14.99 -4.72 22.86
N TYR A 353 13.92 -3.93 22.98
CA TYR A 353 13.30 -3.30 21.82
C TYR A 353 12.57 -2.03 22.18
N ARG A 354 12.79 -0.99 21.40
CA ARG A 354 11.96 0.21 21.40
C ARG A 354 11.69 0.64 19.96
N CYS A 355 10.42 0.91 19.65
CA CYS A 355 10.05 1.50 18.37
C CYS A 355 8.96 2.55 18.58
N ARG A 356 9.24 3.77 18.16
CA ARG A 356 8.28 4.87 18.11
C ARG A 356 7.91 5.12 16.66
N THR A 357 6.62 5.19 16.36
CA THR A 357 6.15 5.36 14.98
C THR A 357 5.23 6.55 14.83
N PHE A 358 5.35 7.23 13.69
CA PHE A 358 4.50 8.33 13.29
C PHE A 358 3.87 8.04 11.93
N SER A 359 2.57 8.06 11.87
CA SER A 359 1.82 8.09 10.63
C SER A 359 1.49 9.54 10.32
N VAL A 360 2.05 10.10 9.24
CA VAL A 360 1.92 11.53 8.96
C VAL A 360 1.10 11.80 7.70
N ALA A 361 0.39 12.94 7.72
CA ALA A 361 -0.32 13.48 6.59
C ALA A 361 0.62 14.34 5.73
N THR A 362 0.53 14.17 4.40
CA THR A 362 1.22 14.98 3.40
C THR A 362 0.29 15.28 2.23
N ASN A 363 0.68 16.23 1.37
CA ASN A 363 -0.09 16.56 0.18
C ASN A 363 0.21 15.59 -1.00
N LYS A 364 0.19 14.31 -0.70
CA LYS A 364 0.32 13.20 -1.67
C LYS A 364 -0.95 12.35 -1.66
N CYS A 365 -1.19 11.57 -2.72
CA CYS A 365 -2.30 10.63 -2.68
C CYS A 365 -2.16 9.65 -1.49
N PRO A 366 -3.29 9.19 -0.92
CA PRO A 366 -3.27 8.24 0.20
C PRO A 366 -2.45 6.99 -0.14
N ILE A 367 -1.74 6.45 0.85
CA ILE A 367 -1.14 5.13 0.69
C ILE A 367 -2.20 4.04 0.85
N LEU A 368 -2.01 3.00 0.05
CA LEU A 368 -2.88 1.84 0.01
C LEU A 368 -2.10 0.60 0.42
N PRO A 369 -2.75 -0.42 0.98
CA PRO A 369 -2.08 -1.67 1.28
C PRO A 369 -1.47 -2.27 0.01
N TYR A 370 -0.17 -2.59 0.06
CA TYR A 370 0.49 -3.37 -0.98
C TYR A 370 1.07 -4.64 -0.38
N ARG A 371 0.97 -5.75 -1.07
CA ARG A 371 1.39 -7.10 -0.63
C ARG A 371 2.60 -7.06 0.31
N GLY A 372 2.40 -7.46 1.58
CA GLY A 372 3.38 -7.32 2.66
C GLY A 372 3.24 -6.06 3.51
N VAL A 373 2.59 -4.99 3.00
CA VAL A 373 2.41 -3.71 3.70
C VAL A 373 3.77 -3.18 4.20
N ALA A 374 4.00 -3.03 5.51
CA ALA A 374 5.28 -2.56 6.05
C ALA A 374 6.44 -3.55 5.93
N ARG A 375 6.18 -4.86 5.69
CA ARG A 375 7.21 -5.92 5.76
C ARG A 375 8.42 -5.69 4.87
N THR A 376 8.22 -5.20 3.66
CA THR A 376 9.33 -4.93 2.73
C THR A 376 10.23 -3.79 3.20
N GLY A 377 9.66 -2.68 3.69
CA GLY A 377 10.44 -1.57 4.24
C GLY A 377 11.16 -1.97 5.53
N VAL A 378 10.49 -2.73 6.39
CA VAL A 378 11.06 -3.25 7.64
C VAL A 378 12.21 -4.22 7.35
N CYS A 379 12.01 -5.18 6.44
CA CYS A 379 13.05 -6.11 6.04
C CYS A 379 14.27 -5.35 5.49
N PHE A 380 14.05 -4.42 4.57
CA PHE A 380 15.11 -3.58 4.02
C PHE A 380 15.90 -2.84 5.12
N ALA A 381 15.20 -2.17 6.05
CA ALA A 381 15.85 -1.43 7.12
C ALA A 381 16.63 -2.34 8.08
N LEU A 382 16.01 -3.44 8.53
CA LEU A 382 16.62 -4.38 9.46
C LEU A 382 17.86 -5.04 8.86
N GLU A 383 17.77 -5.56 7.64
CA GLU A 383 18.84 -6.31 7.00
C GLU A 383 20.06 -5.43 6.69
N ILE A 384 19.86 -4.16 6.31
CA ILE A 384 20.95 -3.17 6.20
C ILE A 384 21.63 -2.95 7.57
N MET A 385 20.86 -2.92 8.65
CA MET A 385 21.43 -2.74 9.98
C MET A 385 22.24 -3.96 10.44
N LEU A 386 21.81 -5.17 10.08
CA LEU A 386 22.59 -6.39 10.37
C LEU A 386 23.91 -6.41 9.58
N ASP A 387 23.91 -5.96 8.34
CA ASP A 387 25.14 -5.78 7.57
C ASP A 387 26.06 -4.72 8.22
N ALA A 388 25.50 -3.63 8.72
CA ALA A 388 26.27 -2.61 9.42
C ALA A 388 26.87 -3.15 10.75
N VAL A 389 26.13 -3.96 11.50
CA VAL A 389 26.68 -4.67 12.67
C VAL A 389 27.81 -5.61 12.26
N ALA A 390 27.66 -6.33 11.15
CA ALA A 390 28.69 -7.23 10.64
C ALA A 390 30.01 -6.51 10.33
N VAL A 391 29.91 -5.33 9.72
CA VAL A 391 31.09 -4.47 9.42
C VAL A 391 31.77 -4.03 10.72
N GLU A 392 31.03 -3.51 11.69
CA GLU A 392 31.60 -3.05 12.98
C GLU A 392 32.20 -4.19 13.80
N ALA A 393 31.60 -5.38 13.74
CA ALA A 393 32.11 -6.57 14.44
C ALA A 393 33.27 -7.26 13.69
N GLY A 394 33.51 -6.92 12.42
CA GLY A 394 34.50 -7.62 11.58
C GLY A 394 34.11 -9.05 11.26
N ILE A 395 32.80 -9.33 11.14
CA ILE A 395 32.23 -10.67 10.96
C ILE A 395 31.49 -10.72 9.60
N GLU A 396 31.48 -11.91 8.97
CA GLU A 396 30.71 -12.10 7.72
C GLU A 396 29.21 -11.86 7.97
N PRO A 397 28.51 -11.08 7.13
CA PRO A 397 27.08 -10.76 7.30
C PRO A 397 26.17 -11.97 7.50
N GLY A 398 26.44 -13.08 6.78
CA GLY A 398 25.71 -14.33 6.97
C GLY A 398 25.89 -14.94 8.36
N GLU A 399 27.07 -14.81 8.93
CA GLU A 399 27.37 -15.33 10.26
C GLU A 399 26.66 -14.53 11.37
N VAL A 400 26.56 -13.19 11.23
CA VAL A 400 25.77 -12.38 12.18
C VAL A 400 24.32 -12.85 12.20
N ARG A 401 23.73 -13.12 11.02
CA ARG A 401 22.36 -13.65 10.94
C ARG A 401 22.24 -15.01 11.60
N LEU A 402 23.12 -15.95 11.28
CA LEU A 402 23.12 -17.30 11.86
C LEU A 402 23.21 -17.31 13.40
N ARG A 403 23.93 -16.35 14.00
CA ARG A 403 24.04 -16.21 15.46
C ARG A 403 22.78 -15.72 16.14
N ASN A 404 21.91 -15.04 15.38
CA ASN A 404 20.73 -14.36 15.91
C ASN A 404 19.40 -14.98 15.46
N LEU A 405 19.39 -15.79 14.39
CA LEU A 405 18.18 -16.47 13.93
C LEU A 405 17.65 -17.44 14.98
N VAL A 406 16.32 -17.49 15.11
CA VAL A 406 15.62 -18.48 15.94
C VAL A 406 15.84 -19.87 15.35
N CYS A 407 16.18 -20.83 16.20
CA CYS A 407 16.49 -22.21 15.84
C CYS A 407 15.24 -23.12 15.88
N PRO A 408 15.25 -24.27 15.16
CA PRO A 408 14.11 -25.20 15.13
C PRO A 408 13.69 -25.74 16.49
N ASP A 409 14.63 -25.92 17.41
CA ASP A 409 14.41 -26.39 18.77
C ASP A 409 13.79 -25.34 19.71
N GLU A 410 13.75 -24.09 19.27
CA GLU A 410 13.05 -22.99 19.95
C GLU A 410 11.60 -22.83 19.51
N MET A 411 11.15 -23.58 18.48
CA MET A 411 9.79 -23.49 17.95
C MET A 411 8.77 -24.29 18.78
N PRO A 412 7.54 -23.76 18.96
CA PRO A 412 7.06 -22.44 18.54
C PRO A 412 7.70 -21.31 19.34
N PHE A 413 7.94 -20.18 18.68
CA PHE A 413 8.63 -19.03 19.27
C PHE A 413 7.79 -17.77 19.19
N ASP A 414 7.62 -17.09 20.31
CA ASP A 414 7.01 -15.75 20.36
C ASP A 414 8.13 -14.71 20.50
N ASN A 415 8.25 -13.84 19.50
CA ASN A 415 9.27 -12.80 19.56
C ASN A 415 8.87 -11.67 20.54
N ILE A 416 9.80 -10.74 20.78
CA ILE A 416 9.63 -9.64 21.73
C ILE A 416 8.39 -8.74 21.45
N THR A 417 7.84 -8.77 20.24
CA THR A 417 6.59 -8.07 19.86
C THR A 417 5.37 -8.98 19.82
N ASN A 418 5.43 -10.16 20.44
CA ASN A 418 4.39 -11.18 20.48
C ASN A 418 3.96 -11.68 19.08
N LYS A 419 4.92 -11.75 18.13
CA LYS A 419 4.68 -12.44 16.86
C LYS A 419 5.00 -13.90 17.02
N HIS A 420 4.01 -14.73 16.77
CA HIS A 420 4.09 -16.19 16.88
C HIS A 420 4.69 -16.79 15.60
N PHE A 421 5.76 -17.53 15.76
CA PHE A 421 6.40 -18.36 14.73
C PHE A 421 6.12 -19.82 15.09
N ASP A 422 5.27 -20.48 14.33
CA ASP A 422 4.76 -21.82 14.65
C ASP A 422 5.79 -22.91 14.33
N SER A 423 6.60 -22.70 13.29
CA SER A 423 7.56 -23.68 12.76
C SER A 423 8.60 -23.02 11.87
N GLY A 424 9.67 -23.75 11.55
CA GLY A 424 10.68 -23.35 10.57
C GLY A 424 12.09 -23.69 11.00
N ASP A 425 13.00 -23.76 10.01
CA ASP A 425 14.44 -23.86 10.21
C ASP A 425 15.13 -22.73 9.45
N TYR A 426 15.12 -21.54 10.05
CA TYR A 426 15.71 -20.34 9.46
C TYR A 426 17.23 -20.45 9.28
N PRO A 427 18.01 -21.00 10.25
CA PRO A 427 19.44 -21.23 10.07
C PRO A 427 19.75 -22.16 8.89
N GLN A 428 18.95 -23.21 8.67
CA GLN A 428 19.17 -24.11 7.52
C GLN A 428 18.86 -23.39 6.19
N ALA A 429 17.76 -22.61 6.13
CA ALA A 429 17.43 -21.82 4.96
C ALA A 429 18.57 -20.86 4.58
N MET A 430 19.15 -20.18 5.58
CA MET A 430 20.29 -19.28 5.38
C MET A 430 21.53 -20.03 4.88
N ARG A 431 21.89 -21.16 5.49
CA ARG A 431 23.04 -21.97 5.05
C ARG A 431 22.87 -22.48 3.63
N ARG A 432 21.65 -22.92 3.24
CA ARG A 432 21.35 -23.35 1.89
C ARG A 432 21.48 -22.19 0.87
N ALA A 433 21.01 -20.99 1.22
CA ALA A 433 21.14 -19.79 0.38
C ALA A 433 22.62 -19.42 0.16
N LEU A 434 23.42 -19.37 1.23
CA LEU A 434 24.85 -19.07 1.14
C LEU A 434 25.62 -20.13 0.30
N ALA A 435 25.28 -21.40 0.47
CA ALA A 435 25.87 -22.49 -0.32
C ALA A 435 25.46 -22.42 -1.80
N ALA A 436 24.20 -22.09 -2.10
CA ALA A 436 23.69 -22.01 -3.48
C ALA A 436 24.40 -20.93 -4.32
N ILE A 437 24.83 -19.82 -3.70
CA ILE A 437 25.59 -18.76 -4.39
C ILE A 437 27.10 -18.96 -4.31
N ASP A 438 27.58 -19.96 -3.61
CA ASP A 438 29.01 -20.16 -3.26
C ASP A 438 29.64 -18.85 -2.73
N ILE A 439 29.19 -18.43 -1.54
CA ILE A 439 29.60 -17.15 -0.95
C ILE A 439 31.13 -17.00 -0.88
N ALA A 440 31.87 -18.11 -0.69
CA ALA A 440 33.32 -18.08 -0.63
C ALA A 440 33.94 -17.70 -1.98
N ALA A 441 33.44 -18.25 -3.08
CA ALA A 441 33.85 -17.91 -4.44
C ALA A 441 33.46 -16.43 -4.77
N VAL A 442 32.27 -15.97 -4.38
CA VAL A 442 31.86 -14.58 -4.55
C VAL A 442 32.82 -13.65 -3.79
N ARG A 443 33.17 -13.95 -2.55
CA ARG A 443 34.13 -13.14 -1.76
C ARG A 443 35.53 -13.14 -2.38
N ALA A 444 35.95 -14.25 -2.98
CA ALA A 444 37.22 -14.31 -3.74
C ALA A 444 37.17 -13.37 -4.96
N ARG A 445 36.11 -13.40 -5.71
CA ARG A 445 35.91 -12.50 -6.87
C ARG A 445 35.86 -11.02 -6.48
N GLN A 446 35.26 -10.69 -5.33
CA GLN A 446 35.22 -9.31 -4.84
C GLN A 446 36.62 -8.73 -4.50
N ARG A 447 37.60 -9.58 -4.22
CA ARG A 447 39.00 -9.18 -3.95
C ARG A 447 39.81 -8.99 -5.22
N THR A 448 39.32 -9.42 -6.37
CA THR A 448 39.97 -9.30 -7.67
C THR A 448 39.10 -8.47 -8.61
N GLN A 449 39.73 -7.63 -9.44
CA GLN A 449 39.00 -6.93 -10.46
C GLN A 449 38.63 -7.90 -11.60
N GLU A 450 37.36 -7.91 -12.02
CA GLU A 450 36.96 -8.67 -13.20
C GLU A 450 37.71 -8.15 -14.45
N PRO A 451 38.06 -9.04 -15.42
CA PRO A 451 38.83 -8.65 -16.59
C PRO A 451 38.21 -7.52 -17.43
N ASP A 452 36.89 -7.38 -17.38
CA ASP A 452 36.12 -6.34 -18.07
C ASP A 452 35.84 -5.09 -17.20
N GLY A 453 36.45 -5.00 -16.03
CA GLY A 453 36.31 -3.88 -15.09
C GLY A 453 35.05 -3.90 -14.24
N ARG A 454 34.17 -4.91 -14.37
CA ARG A 454 32.97 -5.04 -13.51
C ARG A 454 33.35 -5.34 -12.06
N MET A 455 32.54 -4.82 -11.16
CA MET A 455 32.61 -5.11 -9.72
C MET A 455 31.46 -6.05 -9.34
N VAL A 456 31.74 -6.99 -8.44
CA VAL A 456 30.77 -7.95 -7.94
C VAL A 456 30.23 -7.48 -6.59
N GLY A 457 28.92 -7.33 -6.48
CA GLY A 457 28.20 -7.08 -5.23
C GLY A 457 27.46 -8.32 -4.76
N VAL A 458 27.27 -8.47 -3.45
CA VAL A 458 26.39 -9.47 -2.84
C VAL A 458 25.64 -8.80 -1.69
N GLY A 459 24.35 -9.06 -1.62
CA GLY A 459 23.46 -8.64 -0.54
C GLY A 459 22.73 -9.84 0.02
N LEU A 460 22.38 -9.75 1.31
CA LEU A 460 21.61 -10.74 2.04
C LEU A 460 20.33 -10.10 2.58
N SER A 461 19.22 -10.81 2.49
CA SER A 461 17.93 -10.33 2.99
C SER A 461 17.02 -11.50 3.39
#